data_aca3f0d2a3e7a4aad52e3171ac074505
#
_entry.id   aca3f0d2a3e7a4aad52e3171ac074505
#
_cell.length_a   1.000
_cell.length_b   1.000
_cell.length_c   1.000
_cell.angle_alpha   90.00
_cell.angle_beta   90.00
_cell.angle_gamma   90.00
#
_symmetry.space_group_name_H-M   'P 1'
#
loop_
_entity.id
_entity.type
_entity.pdbx_description
1 polymer ?
#
loop_
_entity_poly.entity_id
_entity_poly.type
_entity_poly.pdbx_seq_one_letter_code
_entity_poly.pdbx_strand_id
1 'polypeptide(L)'
;SAASDVYKRQVLGVFGLYRANNAETANIARTVNASMKTINNLIKIMDTIGLDSLPIELQQLARLRIENPDYSIAQLAEILEPPLTKSGVNHRLRKLNKIADTL
;
A
#
# COMPACT_ATOMS: atom_id res chain seq x y z
N SER A 1 -0.26 -5.02 -16.04
CA SER A 1 -1.46 -4.33 -16.55
C SER A 1 -1.25 -2.82 -16.60
N ALA A 2 -2.07 -2.10 -17.36
CA ALA A 2 -1.98 -0.65 -17.45
C ALA A 2 -2.22 0.03 -16.10
N ALA A 3 -3.16 -0.46 -15.31
CA ALA A 3 -3.44 0.05 -13.98
C ALA A 3 -2.24 -0.14 -13.04
N SER A 4 -1.63 -1.33 -13.07
CA SER A 4 -0.44 -1.65 -12.29
C SER A 4 0.73 -0.73 -12.66
N ASP A 5 0.93 -0.42 -13.95
CA ASP A 5 1.98 0.48 -14.41
C ASP A 5 1.79 1.91 -13.89
N VAL A 6 0.54 2.40 -13.85
CA VAL A 6 0.23 3.71 -13.28
C VAL A 6 0.61 3.77 -11.80
N TYR A 7 0.24 2.75 -11.03
CA TYR A 7 0.58 2.70 -9.60
C TYR A 7 2.09 2.58 -9.37
N LYS A 8 2.81 1.82 -10.18
CA LYS A 8 4.26 1.73 -10.11
C LYS A 8 4.91 3.10 -10.32
N ARG A 9 4.42 3.89 -11.26
CA ARG A 9 4.90 5.26 -11.50
C ARG A 9 4.63 6.17 -10.32
N GLN A 10 3.46 6.06 -9.67
CA GLN A 10 3.14 6.83 -8.48
C GLN A 10 4.12 6.53 -7.34
N VAL A 11 4.42 5.26 -7.10
CA VAL A 11 5.36 4.84 -6.06
C VAL A 11 6.76 5.40 -6.35
N LEU A 12 7.23 5.29 -7.59
CA LEU A 12 8.52 5.85 -8.00
C LEU A 12 8.55 7.37 -7.88
N GLY A 13 7.44 8.05 -8.19
CA GLY A 13 7.31 9.49 -8.03
C GLY A 13 7.45 9.92 -6.57
N VAL A 14 6.85 9.18 -5.64
CA VAL A 14 6.98 9.42 -4.20
C VAL A 14 8.44 9.31 -3.78
N PHE A 15 9.16 8.25 -4.19
CA PHE A 15 10.58 8.12 -3.91
C PHE A 15 11.39 9.28 -4.48
N GLY A 16 11.09 9.75 -5.69
CA GLY A 16 11.76 10.89 -6.29
C GLY A 16 11.57 12.17 -5.51
N LEU A 17 10.38 12.40 -4.98
CA LEU A 17 10.05 13.59 -4.18
C LEU A 17 10.81 13.62 -2.85
N TYR A 18 11.09 12.49 -2.24
CA TYR A 18 11.67 12.40 -0.90
C TYR A 18 13.18 12.23 -0.88
N ARG A 19 13.87 12.58 -1.95
CA ARG A 19 15.33 12.58 -1.99
C ARG A 19 15.97 13.77 -1.28
N ALA A 20 15.19 14.82 -0.97
CA ALA A 20 15.69 15.96 -0.23
C ALA A 20 15.98 15.58 1.22
N ASN A 21 17.11 16.07 1.75
CA ASN A 21 17.61 15.66 3.07
C ASN A 21 17.06 16.54 4.19
N ASN A 22 16.02 16.05 4.89
CA ASN A 22 15.62 16.59 6.19
C ASN A 22 14.98 15.47 7.02
N ALA A 23 14.74 15.72 8.31
CA ALA A 23 14.25 14.71 9.25
C ALA A 23 12.86 14.20 8.87
N GLU A 24 11.96 15.08 8.44
CA GLU A 24 10.61 14.68 8.00
C GLU A 24 10.66 13.80 6.76
N THR A 25 11.46 14.19 5.80
CA THR A 25 11.67 13.41 4.57
C THR A 25 12.24 12.03 4.89
N ALA A 26 13.17 11.93 5.84
CA ALA A 26 13.73 10.66 6.27
C ALA A 26 12.66 9.75 6.89
N ASN A 27 11.75 10.31 7.71
CA ASN A 27 10.65 9.56 8.32
C ASN A 27 9.65 9.05 7.26
N ILE A 28 9.32 9.89 6.29
CA ILE A 28 8.46 9.50 5.18
C ILE A 28 9.10 8.39 4.35
N ALA A 29 10.39 8.53 4.04
CA ALA A 29 11.15 7.53 3.30
C ALA A 29 11.16 6.17 4.02
N ARG A 30 11.30 6.16 5.35
CA ARG A 30 11.22 4.92 6.16
C ARG A 30 9.83 4.28 6.04
N THR A 31 8.77 5.08 6.11
CA THR A 31 7.40 4.57 5.97
C THR A 31 7.19 3.96 4.59
N VAL A 32 7.66 4.61 3.53
CA VAL A 32 7.59 4.09 2.16
C VAL A 32 8.37 2.79 2.05
N ASN A 33 9.60 2.74 2.57
CA ASN A 33 10.42 1.52 2.54
C ASN A 33 9.76 0.36 3.29
N ALA A 34 9.19 0.63 4.46
CA ALA A 34 8.50 -0.39 5.24
C ALA A 34 7.26 -0.93 4.53
N SER A 35 6.59 -0.10 3.73
CA SER A 35 5.39 -0.49 3.00
C SER A 35 5.68 -1.15 1.65
N MET A 36 6.90 -1.07 1.15
CA MET A 36 7.24 -1.54 -0.22
C MET A 36 6.98 -3.02 -0.41
N LYS A 37 7.25 -3.85 0.58
CA LYS A 37 6.96 -5.29 0.48
C LYS A 37 5.48 -5.52 0.23
N THR A 38 4.63 -4.86 0.99
CA THR A 38 3.18 -4.94 0.82
C THR A 38 2.75 -4.38 -0.53
N ILE A 39 3.27 -3.23 -0.92
CA ILE A 39 2.95 -2.60 -2.20
C ILE A 39 3.34 -3.51 -3.37
N ASN A 40 4.52 -4.12 -3.33
CA ASN A 40 4.95 -5.06 -4.35
C ASN A 40 4.02 -6.27 -4.43
N ASN A 41 3.58 -6.78 -3.27
CA ASN A 41 2.60 -7.87 -3.21
C ASN A 41 1.25 -7.45 -3.81
N LEU A 42 0.81 -6.22 -3.55
CA LEU A 42 -0.44 -5.70 -4.11
C LEU A 42 -0.35 -5.56 -5.62
N ILE A 43 0.78 -5.10 -6.13
CA ILE A 43 1.02 -5.01 -7.58
C ILE A 43 1.00 -6.42 -8.21
N LYS A 44 1.61 -7.40 -7.54
CA LYS A 44 1.57 -8.79 -7.98
C LYS A 44 0.15 -9.31 -8.06
N ILE A 45 -0.69 -9.02 -7.07
CA ILE A 45 -2.12 -9.39 -7.08
C ILE A 45 -2.82 -8.74 -8.26
N MET A 46 -2.57 -7.44 -8.51
CA MET A 46 -3.17 -6.73 -9.65
C MET A 46 -2.81 -7.35 -10.99
N ASP A 47 -1.55 -7.79 -11.14
CA ASP A 47 -1.05 -8.35 -12.40
C ASP A 47 -1.48 -9.80 -12.60
N THR A 48 -1.89 -10.51 -11.56
CA THR A 48 -2.28 -11.92 -11.64
C THR A 48 -3.80 -12.09 -11.62
N ILE A 49 -4.42 -11.92 -10.46
CA ILE A 49 -5.87 -12.15 -10.28
C ILE A 49 -6.70 -10.86 -10.31
N GLY A 50 -6.05 -9.70 -10.21
CA GLY A 50 -6.71 -8.40 -10.14
C GLY A 50 -7.26 -8.09 -8.75
N LEU A 51 -7.35 -6.80 -8.41
CA LEU A 51 -7.89 -6.38 -7.11
C LEU A 51 -9.38 -6.75 -6.96
N ASP A 52 -10.12 -6.78 -8.07
CA ASP A 52 -11.55 -7.11 -8.06
C ASP A 52 -11.85 -8.53 -7.58
N SER A 53 -10.84 -9.41 -7.59
CA SER A 53 -10.97 -10.78 -7.07
C SER A 53 -10.93 -10.83 -5.54
N LEU A 54 -10.54 -9.75 -4.88
CA LEU A 54 -10.43 -9.68 -3.44
C LEU A 54 -11.77 -9.35 -2.80
N PRO A 55 -11.99 -9.73 -1.52
CA PRO A 55 -13.12 -9.20 -0.75
C PRO A 55 -13.08 -7.68 -0.73
N ILE A 56 -14.25 -7.03 -0.71
CA ILE A 56 -14.36 -5.56 -0.84
C ILE A 56 -13.52 -4.84 0.22
N GLU A 57 -13.44 -5.37 1.41
CA GLU A 57 -12.65 -4.80 2.52
C GLU A 57 -11.15 -4.76 2.19
N LEU A 58 -10.66 -5.83 1.55
CA LEU A 58 -9.26 -5.92 1.15
C LEU A 58 -8.98 -5.05 -0.08
N GLN A 59 -9.93 -4.96 -1.01
CA GLN A 59 -9.81 -4.08 -2.17
C GLN A 59 -9.62 -2.63 -1.75
N GLN A 60 -10.45 -2.16 -0.81
CA GLN A 60 -10.40 -0.79 -0.32
C GLN A 60 -9.03 -0.47 0.29
N LEU A 61 -8.55 -1.32 1.18
CA LEU A 61 -7.26 -1.13 1.81
C LEU A 61 -6.11 -1.20 0.80
N ALA A 62 -6.17 -2.14 -0.14
CA ALA A 62 -5.14 -2.28 -1.17
C ALA A 62 -5.02 -1.01 -2.00
N ARG A 63 -6.12 -0.45 -2.45
CA ARG A 63 -6.13 0.80 -3.23
C ARG A 63 -5.56 1.97 -2.45
N LEU A 64 -6.00 2.14 -1.21
CA LEU A 64 -5.51 3.22 -0.35
C LEU A 64 -4.03 3.09 -0.05
N ARG A 65 -3.52 1.87 0.18
CA ARG A 65 -2.10 1.64 0.41
C ARG A 65 -1.26 2.02 -0.81
N ILE A 66 -1.70 1.64 -2.00
CA ILE A 66 -0.98 1.93 -3.25
C ILE A 66 -1.02 3.44 -3.56
N GLU A 67 -2.17 4.07 -3.37
CA GLU A 67 -2.36 5.50 -3.64
C GLU A 67 -1.61 6.38 -2.64
N ASN A 68 -1.38 5.89 -1.44
CA ASN A 68 -0.76 6.63 -0.35
C ASN A 68 0.41 5.84 0.25
N PRO A 69 1.50 5.61 -0.52
CA PRO A 69 2.62 4.77 -0.05
C PRO A 69 3.39 5.40 1.12
N ASP A 70 3.26 6.71 1.31
CA ASP A 70 3.88 7.46 2.40
C ASP A 70 3.05 7.49 3.69
N TYR A 71 1.81 6.97 3.65
CA TYR A 71 0.96 6.95 4.82
C TYR A 71 1.38 5.85 5.80
N SER A 72 1.37 6.20 7.09
CA SER A 72 1.53 5.20 8.15
C SER A 72 0.26 4.35 8.28
N ILE A 73 0.36 3.25 9.02
CA ILE A 73 -0.80 2.39 9.30
C ILE A 73 -1.89 3.17 10.03
N ALA A 74 -1.50 4.07 10.95
CA ALA A 74 -2.45 4.93 11.66
C ALA A 74 -3.22 5.83 10.70
N GLN A 75 -2.53 6.43 9.73
CA GLN A 75 -3.15 7.30 8.73
C GLN A 75 -4.12 6.51 7.83
N LEU A 76 -3.73 5.31 7.41
CA LEU A 76 -4.62 4.44 6.64
C LEU A 76 -5.86 4.05 7.44
N ALA A 77 -5.71 3.77 8.73
CA ALA A 77 -6.82 3.42 9.59
C ALA A 77 -7.85 4.55 9.66
N GLU A 78 -7.39 5.80 9.66
CA GLU A 78 -8.26 6.97 9.74
C GLU A 78 -9.05 7.23 8.46
N ILE A 79 -8.46 6.96 7.29
CA ILE A 79 -9.10 7.25 6.00
C ILE A 79 -9.98 6.12 5.48
N LEU A 80 -9.93 4.95 6.10
CA LEU A 80 -10.81 3.83 5.75
C LEU A 80 -12.26 4.14 6.15
N GLU A 81 -13.20 3.61 5.39
CA GLU A 81 -14.63 3.75 5.65
C GLU A 81 -15.27 2.37 5.83
N PRO A 82 -15.71 2.03 7.07
CA PRO A 82 -15.54 2.81 8.31
C PRO A 82 -14.10 2.78 8.81
N PRO A 83 -13.68 3.79 9.61
CA PRO A 83 -12.33 3.81 10.17
C PRO A 83 -12.03 2.55 10.99
N LEU A 84 -10.78 2.11 10.93
CA LEU A 84 -10.31 0.93 11.66
C LEU A 84 -9.26 1.31 12.70
N THR A 85 -8.93 0.34 13.55
CA THR A 85 -7.77 0.43 14.42
C THR A 85 -6.50 0.03 13.65
N LYS A 86 -5.32 0.36 14.18
CA LYS A 86 -4.05 -0.11 13.62
C LYS A 86 -4.00 -1.64 13.54
N SER A 87 -4.49 -2.32 14.57
CA SER A 87 -4.55 -3.79 14.59
C SER A 87 -5.42 -4.35 13.48
N GLY A 88 -6.56 -3.70 13.20
CA GLY A 88 -7.45 -4.08 12.11
C GLY A 88 -6.79 -3.93 10.75
N VAL A 89 -6.08 -2.80 10.52
CA VAL A 89 -5.33 -2.58 9.29
C VAL A 89 -4.23 -3.62 9.13
N ASN A 90 -3.44 -3.86 10.17
CA ASN A 90 -2.37 -4.87 10.14
C ASN A 90 -2.91 -6.26 9.83
N HIS A 91 -4.06 -6.62 10.41
CA HIS A 91 -4.69 -7.91 10.15
C HIS A 91 -5.06 -8.06 8.67
N ARG A 92 -5.65 -7.03 8.08
CA ARG A 92 -6.01 -7.03 6.66
C ARG A 92 -4.78 -7.04 5.75
N LEU A 93 -3.72 -6.30 6.10
CA LEU A 93 -2.47 -6.30 5.35
C LEU A 93 -1.81 -7.68 5.36
N ARG A 94 -1.84 -8.39 6.49
CA ARG A 94 -1.34 -9.77 6.56
C ARG A 94 -2.11 -10.70 5.65
N LYS A 95 -3.43 -10.55 5.57
CA LYS A 95 -4.26 -11.33 4.65
C LYS A 95 -3.87 -11.07 3.19
N LEU A 96 -3.67 -9.80 2.83
CA LEU A 96 -3.22 -9.42 1.49
C LEU A 96 -1.86 -10.03 1.14
N ASN A 97 -0.89 -9.93 2.06
CA ASN A 97 0.43 -10.52 1.87
C ASN A 97 0.35 -12.04 1.71
N LYS A 98 -0.50 -12.69 2.48
CA LYS A 98 -0.71 -14.14 2.40
C LYS A 98 -1.30 -14.56 1.05
N ILE A 99 -2.26 -13.80 0.53
CA ILE A 99 -2.83 -14.05 -0.80
C ILE A 99 -1.74 -13.93 -1.86
N ALA A 100 -0.92 -12.89 -1.81
CA ALA A 100 0.17 -12.69 -2.75
C ALA A 100 1.19 -13.83 -2.70
N ASP A 101 1.46 -14.37 -1.52
CA ASP A 101 2.41 -15.48 -1.34
C ASP A 101 1.91 -16.77 -1.99
N THR A 102 0.61 -16.92 -2.24
CA THR A 102 0.03 -18.09 -2.91
C THR A 102 0.02 -17.97 -4.44
N LEU A 103 0.37 -16.82 -4.96
CA LEU A 103 0.43 -16.55 -6.41
C LEU A 103 1.88 -16.81 -6.98
#